data_a4f6bbfc7f7e076a3b0ff111e289646b
#
_entry.id   a4f6bbfc7f7e076a3b0ff111e289646b
#
_cell.length_a   1.000
_cell.length_b   1.000
_cell.length_c   1.000
_cell.angle_alpha   90.00
_cell.angle_beta   90.00
_cell.angle_gamma   90.00
#
_symmetry.space_group_name_H-M   'P 1'
#
loop_
_entity.id
_entity.type
_entity.pdbx_description
1 polymer ?
#
loop_
_entity_poly.entity_id
_entity_poly.type
_entity_poly.pdbx_seq_one_letter_code
_entity_poly.pdbx_strand_id
1 'polypeptide(L)'
;LRGGAQIGVQVDTLASAVHSGQFGGAAPDAAKALMRAIDSLSDEYGRTVIDGVDTTAEWSGQEYPAEAFRADAQLLEGTKIMGEDDPAGATPVANMVWSRPAITVTGFTSTPVSEAVNAVPATASAQLNLRVPAGADAAAIADAVCDHLRAHTPWGAHVKAEVLEANAGFATDPEKPAAALLGECLTEAYGTDTAAQGMGGSIPLTTELQEAHPNAEIALYGVEEPKCTIHSANESVDPTEIENIAA
;
A
#
# COMPACT_ATOMS: atom_id res chain seq x y z
N LEU A 1 2.52 4.42 -11.79
CA LEU A 1 1.39 3.86 -11.05
C LEU A 1 1.80 2.54 -10.41
N ARG A 2 1.56 2.36 -9.11
CA ARG A 2 1.81 1.09 -8.44
C ARG A 2 0.77 0.05 -8.85
N GLY A 3 1.18 -1.22 -8.89
CA GLY A 3 0.27 -2.35 -8.85
C GLY A 3 -0.26 -2.59 -7.44
N GLY A 4 -1.12 -3.58 -7.29
CA GLY A 4 -1.62 -3.94 -5.97
C GLY A 4 -2.47 -5.19 -5.95
N ALA A 5 -2.79 -5.63 -4.74
CA ALA A 5 -3.67 -6.76 -4.51
C ALA A 5 -4.54 -6.54 -3.27
N GLN A 6 -5.67 -7.22 -3.24
CA GLN A 6 -6.52 -7.38 -2.06
C GLN A 6 -6.33 -8.79 -1.52
N ILE A 7 -6.06 -8.91 -0.23
CA ILE A 7 -5.81 -10.20 0.44
C ILE A 7 -6.77 -10.33 1.61
N GLY A 8 -7.56 -11.39 1.62
CA GLY A 8 -8.38 -11.78 2.74
C GLY A 8 -7.64 -12.74 3.65
N VAL A 9 -7.72 -12.53 4.97
CA VAL A 9 -7.17 -13.46 5.96
C VAL A 9 -8.16 -13.73 7.07
N GLN A 10 -8.31 -15.01 7.42
CA GLN A 10 -9.10 -15.46 8.57
C GLN A 10 -8.26 -16.40 9.42
N VAL A 11 -8.39 -16.26 10.72
CA VAL A 11 -7.73 -17.13 11.71
C VAL A 11 -8.79 -17.71 12.63
N ASP A 12 -8.76 -19.02 12.80
CA ASP A 12 -9.63 -19.77 13.68
C ASP A 12 -8.79 -20.53 14.72
N THR A 13 -9.16 -20.44 16.00
CA THR A 13 -8.43 -21.06 17.11
C THR A 13 -9.28 -22.01 17.94
N LEU A 14 -10.60 -21.80 17.96
CA LEU A 14 -11.55 -22.55 18.78
C LEU A 14 -12.78 -22.92 17.96
N ALA A 15 -13.47 -24.00 18.34
CA ALA A 15 -14.74 -24.38 17.70
C ALA A 15 -15.87 -23.37 17.97
N SER A 16 -15.81 -22.68 19.13
CA SER A 16 -16.70 -21.60 19.52
C SER A 16 -16.03 -20.75 20.60
N ALA A 17 -16.50 -19.52 20.78
CA ALA A 17 -16.02 -18.66 21.86
C ALA A 17 -16.23 -19.31 23.24
N VAL A 18 -15.24 -19.15 24.13
CA VAL A 18 -15.24 -19.75 25.47
C VAL A 18 -15.09 -18.69 26.54
N HIS A 19 -15.59 -18.95 27.74
CA HIS A 19 -15.56 -17.99 28.86
C HIS A 19 -14.12 -17.61 29.24
N SER A 20 -13.80 -16.33 29.18
CA SER A 20 -12.44 -15.82 29.40
C SER A 20 -11.92 -16.01 30.82
N GLY A 21 -12.80 -15.98 31.82
CA GLY A 21 -12.47 -16.23 33.22
C GLY A 21 -12.10 -17.69 33.52
N GLN A 22 -12.58 -18.64 32.71
CA GLN A 22 -12.26 -20.05 32.85
C GLN A 22 -11.08 -20.51 31.98
N PHE A 23 -11.00 -20.00 30.77
CA PHE A 23 -10.06 -20.49 29.74
C PHE A 23 -9.03 -19.45 29.31
N GLY A 24 -9.25 -18.17 29.64
CA GLY A 24 -8.33 -17.08 29.31
C GLY A 24 -6.95 -17.31 29.91
N GLY A 25 -5.91 -16.94 29.16
CA GLY A 25 -4.52 -17.19 29.53
C GLY A 25 -3.96 -18.50 28.96
N ALA A 26 -4.83 -19.50 28.69
CA ALA A 26 -4.43 -20.77 28.08
C ALA A 26 -5.06 -20.99 26.70
N ALA A 27 -6.35 -20.70 26.55
CA ALA A 27 -7.03 -20.82 25.25
C ALA A 27 -6.47 -19.76 24.26
N PRO A 28 -6.03 -20.16 23.04
CA PRO A 28 -5.52 -19.25 22.05
C PRO A 28 -6.64 -18.33 21.54
N ASP A 29 -6.36 -17.03 21.56
CA ASP A 29 -7.28 -15.96 21.15
C ASP A 29 -7.06 -15.67 19.65
N ALA A 30 -8.10 -15.86 18.84
CA ALA A 30 -8.03 -15.70 17.40
C ALA A 30 -7.68 -14.26 16.98
N ALA A 31 -8.19 -13.26 17.69
CA ALA A 31 -7.86 -11.86 17.40
C ALA A 31 -6.38 -11.58 17.67
N LYS A 32 -5.82 -12.08 18.78
CA LYS A 32 -4.38 -11.96 19.06
C LYS A 32 -3.52 -12.74 18.07
N ALA A 33 -3.96 -13.92 17.63
CA ALA A 33 -3.25 -14.70 16.62
C ALA A 33 -3.18 -13.94 15.29
N LEU A 34 -4.30 -13.37 14.84
CA LEU A 34 -4.36 -12.56 13.63
C LEU A 34 -3.52 -11.28 13.74
N MET A 35 -3.60 -10.56 14.86
CA MET A 35 -2.77 -9.37 15.11
C MET A 35 -1.27 -9.69 14.99
N ARG A 36 -0.81 -10.81 15.56
CA ARG A 36 0.59 -11.23 15.48
C ARG A 36 1.01 -11.65 14.08
N ALA A 37 0.13 -12.32 13.34
CA ALA A 37 0.38 -12.66 11.95
C ALA A 37 0.50 -11.42 11.06
N ILE A 38 -0.35 -10.41 11.27
CA ILE A 38 -0.26 -9.12 10.56
C ILE A 38 0.97 -8.34 10.99
N ASP A 39 1.28 -8.28 12.29
CA ASP A 39 2.44 -7.56 12.83
C ASP A 39 3.76 -8.11 12.27
N SER A 40 3.85 -9.41 11.97
CA SER A 40 5.03 -10.02 11.35
C SER A 40 5.33 -9.51 9.92
N LEU A 41 4.37 -8.85 9.27
CA LEU A 41 4.56 -8.17 7.98
C LEU A 41 5.24 -6.80 8.13
N SER A 42 5.64 -6.42 9.33
CA SER A 42 6.35 -5.18 9.63
C SER A 42 7.58 -5.46 10.49
N ASP A 43 8.65 -4.71 10.26
CA ASP A 43 9.78 -4.69 11.19
C ASP A 43 9.48 -3.79 12.41
N GLU A 44 10.45 -3.69 13.33
CA GLU A 44 10.33 -2.88 14.54
C GLU A 44 10.15 -1.37 14.29
N TYR A 45 10.42 -0.90 13.07
CA TYR A 45 10.26 0.50 12.63
C TYR A 45 9.03 0.70 11.75
N GLY A 46 8.20 -0.34 11.54
CA GLY A 46 6.97 -0.28 10.75
C GLY A 46 7.16 -0.44 9.23
N ARG A 47 8.38 -0.80 8.77
CA ARG A 47 8.63 -1.06 7.34
C ARG A 47 8.12 -2.45 6.95
N THR A 48 7.58 -2.57 5.74
CA THR A 48 7.06 -3.85 5.25
C THR A 48 8.16 -4.91 5.13
N VAL A 49 7.88 -6.11 5.64
CA VAL A 49 8.70 -7.32 5.54
C VAL A 49 7.83 -8.45 4.99
N ILE A 50 8.30 -9.15 3.95
CA ILE A 50 7.62 -10.30 3.36
C ILE A 50 8.68 -11.36 3.08
N ASP A 51 8.49 -12.58 3.59
CA ASP A 51 9.44 -13.68 3.38
C ASP A 51 9.64 -13.95 1.88
N GLY A 52 10.90 -13.98 1.46
CA GLY A 52 11.26 -14.26 0.08
C GLY A 52 11.06 -13.11 -0.91
N VAL A 53 10.62 -11.94 -0.46
CA VAL A 53 10.45 -10.74 -1.30
C VAL A 53 11.48 -9.68 -0.92
N ASP A 54 12.11 -9.05 -1.92
CA ASP A 54 12.95 -7.88 -1.66
C ASP A 54 12.09 -6.67 -1.30
N THR A 55 12.26 -6.20 -0.08
CA THR A 55 11.60 -5.02 0.50
C THR A 55 12.58 -3.86 0.74
N THR A 56 13.78 -3.90 0.14
CA THR A 56 14.86 -2.94 0.38
C THR A 56 15.16 -2.02 -0.79
N ALA A 57 14.46 -2.19 -1.93
CA ALA A 57 14.72 -1.42 -3.15
C ALA A 57 14.70 0.10 -2.89
N GLU A 58 15.54 0.82 -3.63
CA GLU A 58 15.68 2.27 -3.53
C GLU A 58 15.04 2.96 -4.73
N TRP A 59 14.46 4.12 -4.48
CA TRP A 59 13.91 4.98 -5.51
C TRP A 59 15.03 5.85 -6.13
N SER A 60 15.11 5.86 -7.46
CA SER A 60 16.15 6.59 -8.19
C SER A 60 15.67 7.94 -8.76
N GLY A 61 14.39 8.26 -8.63
CA GLY A 61 13.82 9.52 -9.12
C GLY A 61 13.85 10.63 -8.06
N GLN A 62 12.98 11.61 -8.23
CA GLN A 62 12.88 12.73 -7.30
C GLN A 62 12.51 12.25 -5.88
N GLU A 63 13.15 12.83 -4.88
CA GLU A 63 12.83 12.58 -3.47
C GLU A 63 11.40 13.03 -3.13
N TYR A 64 10.80 12.34 -2.19
CA TYR A 64 9.59 12.81 -1.51
C TYR A 64 10.00 13.33 -0.12
N PRO A 65 10.14 14.65 0.05
CA PRO A 65 10.59 15.21 1.32
C PRO A 65 9.65 14.83 2.47
N ALA A 66 10.22 14.46 3.62
CA ALA A 66 9.44 14.01 4.78
C ALA A 66 8.41 15.06 5.24
N GLU A 67 8.75 16.35 5.20
CA GLU A 67 7.82 17.42 5.57
C GLU A 67 6.65 17.56 4.60
N ALA A 68 6.89 17.40 3.29
CA ALA A 68 5.82 17.37 2.29
C ALA A 68 4.90 16.16 2.53
N PHE A 69 5.49 14.98 2.74
CA PHE A 69 4.71 13.77 3.04
C PHE A 69 3.86 13.93 4.31
N ARG A 70 4.40 14.53 5.37
CA ARG A 70 3.61 14.79 6.61
C ARG A 70 2.38 15.63 6.34
N ALA A 71 2.52 16.67 5.51
CA ALA A 71 1.42 17.55 5.14
C ALA A 71 0.40 16.83 4.23
N ASP A 72 0.87 16.14 3.18
CA ASP A 72 0.03 15.46 2.21
C ASP A 72 -0.72 14.27 2.84
N ALA A 73 -0.06 13.49 3.69
CA ALA A 73 -0.65 12.37 4.44
C ALA A 73 -1.45 12.82 5.68
N GLN A 74 -1.51 14.11 5.97
CA GLN A 74 -2.24 14.70 7.11
C GLN A 74 -1.88 14.04 8.44
N LEU A 75 -0.58 13.80 8.68
CA LEU A 75 -0.13 13.18 9.93
C LEU A 75 -0.47 14.08 11.12
N LEU A 76 -0.98 13.47 12.18
CA LEU A 76 -1.22 14.19 13.43
C LEU A 76 0.11 14.65 14.04
N GLU A 77 0.07 15.78 14.77
CA GLU A 77 1.23 16.31 15.48
C GLU A 77 1.87 15.25 16.41
N GLY A 78 3.17 15.06 16.28
CA GLY A 78 3.93 14.06 17.04
C GLY A 78 3.88 12.64 16.48
N THR A 79 3.06 12.34 15.46
CA THR A 79 3.09 11.05 14.76
C THR A 79 4.31 10.98 13.86
N LYS A 80 5.05 9.88 13.94
CA LYS A 80 6.25 9.64 13.15
C LYS A 80 5.95 8.93 11.83
N ILE A 81 6.79 9.17 10.84
CA ILE A 81 6.80 8.38 9.61
C ILE A 81 7.43 7.02 9.93
N MET A 82 6.92 5.94 9.32
CA MET A 82 7.51 4.61 9.46
C MET A 82 8.99 4.64 9.04
N GLY A 83 9.86 3.95 9.79
CA GLY A 83 11.30 3.96 9.54
C GLY A 83 12.04 5.23 9.96
N GLU A 84 11.37 6.23 10.56
CA GLU A 84 11.99 7.49 10.98
C GLU A 84 12.93 7.33 12.18
N ASP A 85 12.60 6.41 13.10
CA ASP A 85 13.36 6.16 14.33
C ASP A 85 14.47 5.11 14.17
N ASP A 86 14.73 4.64 12.99
CA ASP A 86 15.80 3.68 12.77
C ASP A 86 17.16 4.32 13.13
N PRO A 87 17.90 3.80 14.12
CA PRO A 87 19.21 4.33 14.50
C PRO A 87 20.26 4.22 13.38
N ALA A 88 20.02 3.38 12.37
CA ALA A 88 20.85 3.30 11.17
C ALA A 88 20.60 4.45 10.18
N GLY A 89 19.55 5.23 10.40
CA GLY A 89 19.12 6.35 9.58
C GLY A 89 17.69 6.19 9.10
N ALA A 90 16.97 7.30 9.02
CA ALA A 90 15.59 7.31 8.52
C ALA A 90 15.52 6.78 7.08
N THR A 91 14.53 5.93 6.82
CA THR A 91 14.29 5.44 5.46
C THR A 91 13.66 6.54 4.61
N PRO A 92 14.19 6.86 3.41
CA PRO A 92 13.57 7.82 2.52
C PRO A 92 12.12 7.48 2.20
N VAL A 93 11.22 8.45 2.29
CA VAL A 93 9.78 8.25 2.05
C VAL A 93 9.52 7.70 0.65
N ALA A 94 10.22 8.23 -0.36
CA ALA A 94 10.13 7.79 -1.74
C ALA A 94 10.39 6.27 -1.91
N ASN A 95 11.35 5.73 -1.16
CA ASN A 95 11.64 4.29 -1.17
C ASN A 95 10.43 3.48 -0.71
N MET A 96 9.81 3.87 0.41
CA MET A 96 8.68 3.14 0.99
C MET A 96 7.40 3.28 0.16
N VAL A 97 7.18 4.47 -0.41
CA VAL A 97 5.94 4.76 -1.14
C VAL A 97 6.01 4.27 -2.60
N TRP A 98 7.19 4.31 -3.27
CA TRP A 98 7.26 4.08 -4.71
C TRP A 98 8.06 2.87 -5.15
N SER A 99 9.12 2.48 -4.43
CA SER A 99 10.00 1.39 -4.85
C SER A 99 9.89 0.10 -4.04
N ARG A 100 9.13 0.10 -2.94
CA ARG A 100 8.96 -1.07 -2.07
C ARG A 100 7.52 -1.54 -2.00
N PRO A 101 7.27 -2.83 -1.77
CA PRO A 101 5.95 -3.30 -1.38
C PRO A 101 5.48 -2.59 -0.09
N ALA A 102 4.18 -2.29 -0.03
CA ALA A 102 3.57 -1.70 1.16
C ALA A 102 2.24 -2.41 1.46
N ILE A 103 1.98 -2.69 2.73
CA ILE A 103 0.79 -3.39 3.18
C ILE A 103 0.01 -2.48 4.14
N THR A 104 -1.28 -2.35 3.89
CA THR A 104 -2.20 -1.60 4.74
C THR A 104 -3.35 -2.50 5.18
N VAL A 105 -3.69 -2.48 6.46
CA VAL A 105 -4.90 -3.15 6.98
C VAL A 105 -6.10 -2.27 6.65
N THR A 106 -6.94 -2.73 5.72
CA THR A 106 -8.14 -1.99 5.26
C THR A 106 -9.41 -2.42 5.96
N GLY A 107 -9.37 -3.56 6.65
CA GLY A 107 -10.47 -4.05 7.47
C GLY A 107 -9.97 -5.03 8.51
N PHE A 108 -10.57 -5.00 9.70
CA PHE A 108 -10.31 -5.95 10.77
C PHE A 108 -11.62 -6.25 11.51
N THR A 109 -11.94 -7.53 11.66
CA THR A 109 -13.17 -7.98 12.30
C THR A 109 -12.87 -9.08 13.31
N SER A 110 -13.38 -8.87 14.53
CA SER A 110 -13.52 -9.85 15.60
C SER A 110 -14.85 -9.53 16.30
N THR A 111 -14.98 -9.77 17.59
CA THR A 111 -16.15 -9.29 18.33
C THR A 111 -16.16 -7.75 18.36
N PRO A 112 -17.22 -7.08 17.87
CA PRO A 112 -17.33 -5.62 17.97
C PRO A 112 -17.28 -5.16 19.44
N VAL A 113 -16.68 -4.00 19.69
CA VAL A 113 -16.56 -3.45 21.06
C VAL A 113 -17.94 -3.28 21.73
N SER A 114 -18.95 -2.91 20.95
CA SER A 114 -20.35 -2.78 21.43
C SER A 114 -20.99 -4.12 21.83
N GLU A 115 -20.43 -5.24 21.38
CA GLU A 115 -20.90 -6.61 21.64
C GLU A 115 -19.92 -7.39 22.53
N ALA A 116 -18.92 -6.70 23.09
CA ALA A 116 -17.88 -7.33 23.89
C ALA A 116 -18.46 -8.00 25.14
N VAL A 117 -18.10 -9.26 25.32
CA VAL A 117 -18.46 -10.09 26.47
C VAL A 117 -17.20 -10.76 27.04
N ASN A 118 -17.30 -11.34 28.22
CA ASN A 118 -16.17 -12.04 28.87
C ASN A 118 -15.87 -13.39 28.18
N ALA A 119 -15.52 -13.35 26.90
CA ALA A 119 -15.23 -14.54 26.11
C ALA A 119 -13.90 -14.38 25.33
N VAL A 120 -13.22 -15.49 25.09
CA VAL A 120 -12.08 -15.61 24.18
C VAL A 120 -12.67 -15.82 22.77
N PRO A 121 -12.41 -14.95 21.78
CA PRO A 121 -12.97 -15.10 20.44
C PRO A 121 -12.38 -16.31 19.71
N ALA A 122 -13.25 -17.04 19.02
CA ALA A 122 -12.88 -18.25 18.28
C ALA A 122 -12.32 -17.96 16.88
N THR A 123 -12.72 -16.84 16.28
CA THR A 123 -12.36 -16.43 14.91
C THR A 123 -12.08 -14.94 14.85
N ALA A 124 -11.21 -14.54 13.92
CA ALA A 124 -10.98 -13.16 13.54
C ALA A 124 -10.58 -13.09 12.06
N SER A 125 -10.91 -11.97 11.40
CA SER A 125 -10.63 -11.79 9.99
C SER A 125 -10.09 -10.39 9.71
N ALA A 126 -9.27 -10.25 8.67
CA ALA A 126 -8.80 -8.96 8.18
C ALA A 126 -8.78 -8.94 6.65
N GLN A 127 -8.80 -7.74 6.10
CA GLN A 127 -8.51 -7.47 4.71
C GLN A 127 -7.27 -6.57 4.64
N LEU A 128 -6.32 -6.98 3.80
CA LEU A 128 -5.08 -6.28 3.57
C LEU A 128 -5.07 -5.73 2.14
N ASN A 129 -4.60 -4.51 1.98
CA ASN A 129 -4.28 -3.93 0.68
C ASN A 129 -2.76 -3.95 0.51
N LEU A 130 -2.30 -4.71 -0.47
CA LEU A 130 -0.91 -4.72 -0.92
C LEU A 130 -0.74 -3.72 -2.06
N ARG A 131 0.33 -2.93 -2.00
CA ARG A 131 0.82 -2.10 -3.10
C ARG A 131 2.21 -2.55 -3.49
N VAL A 132 2.46 -2.67 -4.78
CA VAL A 132 3.76 -3.10 -5.32
C VAL A 132 4.29 -2.07 -6.32
N PRO A 133 5.62 -1.95 -6.47
CA PRO A 133 6.22 -1.08 -7.47
C PRO A 133 5.74 -1.41 -8.89
N ALA A 134 5.79 -0.42 -9.77
CA ALA A 134 5.56 -0.65 -11.20
C ALA A 134 6.56 -1.69 -11.74
N GLY A 135 6.05 -2.63 -12.55
CA GLY A 135 6.86 -3.72 -13.12
C GLY A 135 7.06 -4.93 -12.19
N ALA A 136 6.65 -4.86 -10.93
CA ALA A 136 6.65 -6.01 -10.05
C ALA A 136 5.42 -6.91 -10.30
N ASP A 137 5.59 -8.22 -10.13
CA ASP A 137 4.50 -9.18 -10.22
C ASP A 137 3.63 -9.13 -8.95
N ALA A 138 2.52 -8.41 -9.03
CA ALA A 138 1.60 -8.21 -7.91
C ALA A 138 0.99 -9.51 -7.41
N ALA A 139 0.70 -10.46 -8.31
CA ALA A 139 0.12 -11.75 -7.95
C ALA A 139 1.14 -12.61 -7.18
N ALA A 140 2.36 -12.72 -7.69
CA ALA A 140 3.43 -13.47 -7.01
C ALA A 140 3.76 -12.89 -5.62
N ILE A 141 3.80 -11.56 -5.48
CA ILE A 141 4.04 -10.91 -4.18
C ILE A 141 2.84 -11.12 -3.24
N ALA A 142 1.60 -11.08 -3.75
CA ALA A 142 0.42 -11.36 -2.95
C ALA A 142 0.37 -12.81 -2.44
N ASP A 143 0.78 -13.78 -3.27
CA ASP A 143 0.93 -15.18 -2.86
C ASP A 143 2.00 -15.32 -1.76
N ALA A 144 3.14 -14.61 -1.89
CA ALA A 144 4.18 -14.59 -0.87
C ALA A 144 3.67 -13.99 0.46
N VAL A 145 2.82 -12.96 0.44
CA VAL A 145 2.15 -12.43 1.65
C VAL A 145 1.24 -13.49 2.26
N CYS A 146 0.47 -14.22 1.46
CA CYS A 146 -0.38 -15.30 1.97
C CYS A 146 0.46 -16.41 2.64
N ASP A 147 1.59 -16.78 2.05
CA ASP A 147 2.50 -17.80 2.60
C ASP A 147 3.19 -17.29 3.87
N HIS A 148 3.63 -16.03 3.90
CA HIS A 148 4.16 -15.38 5.09
C HIS A 148 3.15 -15.43 6.27
N LEU A 149 1.89 -15.02 6.03
CA LEU A 149 0.83 -15.08 7.04
C LEU A 149 0.61 -16.50 7.58
N ARG A 150 0.64 -17.52 6.70
CA ARG A 150 0.52 -18.92 7.10
C ARG A 150 1.70 -19.38 7.97
N ALA A 151 2.92 -18.98 7.61
CA ALA A 151 4.13 -19.33 8.33
C ALA A 151 4.24 -18.67 9.70
N HIS A 152 3.75 -17.43 9.83
CA HIS A 152 3.87 -16.61 11.04
C HIS A 152 2.64 -16.63 11.95
N THR A 153 1.56 -17.31 11.56
CA THR A 153 0.38 -17.49 12.43
C THR A 153 0.75 -18.37 13.64
N PRO A 154 0.64 -17.85 14.89
CA PRO A 154 1.13 -18.55 16.07
C PRO A 154 0.20 -19.66 16.54
N TRP A 155 0.70 -20.48 17.47
CA TRP A 155 -0.04 -21.48 18.26
C TRP A 155 -0.71 -22.58 17.46
N GLY A 156 -0.31 -22.80 16.21
CA GLY A 156 -0.95 -23.77 15.33
C GLY A 156 -2.40 -23.41 14.98
N ALA A 157 -2.77 -22.13 15.07
CA ALA A 157 -4.08 -21.66 14.68
C ALA A 157 -4.34 -21.95 13.20
N HIS A 158 -5.58 -22.21 12.86
CA HIS A 158 -5.97 -22.46 11.48
C HIS A 158 -6.07 -21.12 10.76
N VAL A 159 -5.26 -20.90 9.73
CA VAL A 159 -5.25 -19.68 8.93
C VAL A 159 -5.69 -19.99 7.50
N LYS A 160 -6.62 -19.17 7.00
CA LYS A 160 -6.98 -19.08 5.59
C LYS A 160 -6.55 -17.72 5.10
N ALA A 161 -5.59 -17.66 4.20
CA ALA A 161 -5.16 -16.45 3.51
C ALA A 161 -5.35 -16.67 2.01
N GLU A 162 -6.00 -15.73 1.33
CA GLU A 162 -6.33 -15.84 -0.10
C GLU A 162 -6.20 -14.47 -0.78
N VAL A 163 -5.69 -14.49 -2.01
CA VAL A 163 -5.69 -13.31 -2.88
C VAL A 163 -7.08 -13.16 -3.47
N LEU A 164 -7.72 -12.02 -3.21
CA LEU A 164 -9.06 -11.71 -3.73
C LEU A 164 -9.00 -11.05 -5.09
N GLU A 165 -7.99 -10.21 -5.30
CA GLU A 165 -7.76 -9.45 -6.52
C GLU A 165 -6.27 -9.10 -6.61
N ALA A 166 -5.71 -9.09 -7.82
CA ALA A 166 -4.36 -8.60 -8.09
C ALA A 166 -4.31 -7.87 -9.43
N ASN A 167 -3.66 -6.71 -9.45
CA ASN A 167 -3.54 -5.85 -10.62
C ASN A 167 -2.09 -5.41 -10.80
N ALA A 168 -1.57 -5.51 -12.02
CA ALA A 168 -0.24 -5.05 -12.35
C ALA A 168 -0.10 -3.53 -12.23
N GLY A 169 1.11 -3.06 -11.96
CA GLY A 169 1.45 -1.65 -12.02
C GLY A 169 1.81 -1.21 -13.44
N PHE A 170 1.82 0.09 -13.65
CA PHE A 170 2.17 0.70 -14.93
C PHE A 170 3.26 1.77 -14.74
N ALA A 171 4.23 1.79 -15.65
CA ALA A 171 5.23 2.87 -15.73
C ALA A 171 5.39 3.33 -17.18
N THR A 172 5.39 4.64 -17.38
CA THR A 172 5.83 5.26 -18.63
C THR A 172 7.35 5.35 -18.63
N ASP A 173 7.99 5.00 -19.74
CA ASP A 173 9.40 5.21 -19.93
C ASP A 173 9.61 6.67 -20.39
N PRO A 174 10.22 7.55 -19.58
CA PRO A 174 10.38 8.96 -19.91
C PRO A 174 11.35 9.22 -21.07
N GLU A 175 12.20 8.24 -21.41
CA GLU A 175 13.17 8.36 -22.50
C GLU A 175 12.56 8.09 -23.89
N LYS A 176 11.31 7.58 -23.95
CA LYS A 176 10.62 7.37 -25.21
C LYS A 176 10.22 8.71 -25.86
N PRO A 177 10.21 8.78 -27.22
CA PRO A 177 10.04 10.04 -27.94
C PRO A 177 8.81 10.86 -27.57
N ALA A 178 7.64 10.23 -27.45
CA ALA A 178 6.41 10.96 -27.12
C ALA A 178 6.40 11.39 -25.63
N ALA A 179 6.89 10.57 -24.73
CA ALA A 179 7.00 10.91 -23.31
C ALA A 179 8.00 12.06 -23.09
N ALA A 180 9.14 12.03 -23.77
CA ALA A 180 10.15 13.11 -23.72
C ALA A 180 9.57 14.43 -24.26
N LEU A 181 8.90 14.40 -25.43
CA LEU A 181 8.25 15.58 -26.00
C LEU A 181 7.17 16.15 -25.06
N LEU A 182 6.35 15.30 -24.45
CA LEU A 182 5.36 15.75 -23.46
C LEU A 182 6.04 16.44 -22.28
N GLY A 183 7.18 15.91 -21.80
CA GLY A 183 7.97 16.53 -20.74
C GLY A 183 8.48 17.92 -21.12
N GLU A 184 8.95 18.11 -22.35
CA GLU A 184 9.37 19.41 -22.88
C GLU A 184 8.19 20.41 -22.94
N CYS A 185 7.04 19.98 -23.46
CA CYS A 185 5.84 20.82 -23.52
C CYS A 185 5.35 21.24 -22.11
N LEU A 186 5.34 20.31 -21.16
CA LEU A 186 4.97 20.61 -19.77
C LEU A 186 5.96 21.59 -19.13
N THR A 187 7.27 21.43 -19.38
CA THR A 187 8.29 22.38 -18.92
C THR A 187 8.04 23.79 -19.47
N GLU A 188 7.67 23.91 -20.74
CA GLU A 188 7.36 25.21 -21.37
C GLU A 188 6.08 25.82 -20.76
N ALA A 189 5.00 25.02 -20.62
CA ALA A 189 3.72 25.51 -20.11
C ALA A 189 3.80 25.95 -18.63
N TYR A 190 4.52 25.19 -17.79
CA TYR A 190 4.63 25.48 -16.36
C TYR A 190 5.81 26.40 -15.99
N GLY A 191 6.76 26.59 -16.88
CA GLY A 191 7.96 27.38 -16.63
C GLY A 191 8.93 26.78 -15.60
N THR A 192 8.81 25.49 -15.33
CA THR A 192 9.66 24.72 -14.42
C THR A 192 9.99 23.37 -15.02
N ASP A 193 11.18 22.83 -14.71
CA ASP A 193 11.60 21.53 -15.25
C ASP A 193 10.63 20.41 -14.85
N THR A 194 10.27 19.57 -15.81
CA THR A 194 9.47 18.37 -15.58
C THR A 194 10.27 17.35 -14.78
N ALA A 195 9.67 16.75 -13.79
CA ALA A 195 10.28 15.74 -12.94
C ALA A 195 9.52 14.40 -12.98
N ALA A 196 10.26 13.29 -12.96
CA ALA A 196 9.68 11.97 -12.84
C ALA A 196 9.33 11.67 -11.38
N GLN A 197 8.08 11.35 -11.13
CA GLN A 197 7.58 11.03 -9.80
C GLN A 197 6.81 9.71 -9.81
N GLY A 198 6.90 8.95 -8.72
CA GLY A 198 6.04 7.80 -8.49
C GLY A 198 4.62 8.24 -8.16
N MET A 199 3.63 7.42 -8.52
CA MET A 199 2.24 7.65 -8.16
C MET A 199 1.63 6.42 -7.48
N GLY A 200 0.95 6.64 -6.36
CA GLY A 200 0.44 5.58 -5.49
C GLY A 200 -0.82 4.87 -6.00
N GLY A 201 -1.59 5.50 -6.89
CA GLY A 201 -2.82 4.92 -7.46
C GLY A 201 -2.54 3.80 -8.46
N SER A 202 -3.52 2.94 -8.74
CA SER A 202 -3.50 2.03 -9.87
C SER A 202 -4.69 2.34 -10.79
N ILE A 203 -4.46 2.29 -12.10
CA ILE A 203 -5.48 2.49 -13.12
C ILE A 203 -5.42 1.30 -14.06
N PRO A 204 -6.26 0.27 -13.88
CA PRO A 204 -6.21 -0.97 -14.64
C PRO A 204 -6.25 -0.76 -16.17
N LEU A 205 -6.97 0.25 -16.64
CA LEU A 205 -7.05 0.60 -18.05
C LEU A 205 -5.67 0.81 -18.72
N THR A 206 -4.69 1.40 -17.99
CA THR A 206 -3.34 1.61 -18.56
C THR A 206 -2.62 0.31 -18.80
N THR A 207 -2.80 -0.68 -17.94
CA THR A 207 -2.22 -2.02 -18.09
C THR A 207 -2.87 -2.76 -19.26
N GLU A 208 -4.20 -2.73 -19.35
CA GLU A 208 -4.94 -3.34 -20.48
C GLU A 208 -4.55 -2.71 -21.81
N LEU A 209 -4.40 -1.38 -21.87
CA LEU A 209 -3.94 -0.69 -23.07
C LEU A 209 -2.49 -1.07 -23.44
N GLN A 210 -1.61 -1.22 -22.46
CA GLN A 210 -0.23 -1.64 -22.69
C GLN A 210 -0.14 -3.07 -23.20
N GLU A 211 -0.98 -3.97 -22.68
CA GLU A 211 -1.06 -5.35 -23.16
C GLU A 211 -1.62 -5.43 -24.59
N ALA A 212 -2.68 -4.67 -24.86
CA ALA A 212 -3.29 -4.63 -26.21
C ALA A 212 -2.37 -3.95 -27.24
N HIS A 213 -1.55 -3.00 -26.82
CA HIS A 213 -0.68 -2.19 -27.65
C HIS A 213 0.74 -2.09 -27.07
N PRO A 214 1.56 -3.18 -27.12
CA PRO A 214 2.87 -3.23 -26.44
C PRO A 214 3.88 -2.18 -26.90
N ASN A 215 3.70 -1.64 -28.10
CA ASN A 215 4.59 -0.62 -28.67
C ASN A 215 4.05 0.81 -28.51
N ALA A 216 2.86 1.00 -27.93
CA ALA A 216 2.30 2.31 -27.68
C ALA A 216 3.04 3.01 -26.51
N GLU A 217 3.23 4.29 -26.64
CA GLU A 217 3.60 5.14 -25.52
C GLU A 217 2.33 5.66 -24.86
N ILE A 218 2.14 5.32 -23.59
CA ILE A 218 0.96 5.70 -22.84
C ILE A 218 1.38 6.75 -21.83
N ALA A 219 0.86 7.98 -21.98
CA ALA A 219 0.98 9.03 -21.01
C ALA A 219 -0.33 9.18 -20.25
N LEU A 220 -0.25 9.25 -18.93
CA LEU A 220 -1.37 9.52 -18.05
C LEU A 220 -1.04 10.77 -17.25
N TYR A 221 -1.80 11.80 -17.42
CA TYR A 221 -1.67 13.06 -16.72
C TYR A 221 -3.06 13.67 -16.46
N GLY A 222 -3.13 14.60 -15.53
CA GLY A 222 -4.39 15.23 -15.14
C GLY A 222 -4.15 16.58 -14.46
N VAL A 223 -5.22 17.25 -14.10
CA VAL A 223 -5.24 18.58 -13.49
C VAL A 223 -5.30 18.53 -11.96
N GLU A 224 -4.98 17.38 -11.37
CA GLU A 224 -5.08 17.16 -9.93
C GLU A 224 -3.80 17.55 -9.20
N GLU A 225 -3.96 18.20 -8.06
CA GLU A 225 -2.90 18.60 -7.15
C GLU A 225 -3.15 18.04 -5.73
N PRO A 226 -2.15 18.04 -4.82
CA PRO A 226 -2.31 17.47 -3.48
C PRO A 226 -3.46 18.06 -2.65
N LYS A 227 -3.91 19.28 -2.96
CA LYS A 227 -4.98 19.97 -2.22
C LYS A 227 -6.38 19.73 -2.79
N CYS A 228 -6.50 19.08 -3.94
CA CYS A 228 -7.79 18.89 -4.63
C CYS A 228 -8.72 17.90 -3.92
N THR A 229 -8.28 17.20 -2.89
CA THR A 229 -9.08 16.25 -2.10
C THR A 229 -9.75 15.15 -2.93
N ILE A 230 -8.97 14.50 -3.80
CA ILE A 230 -9.42 13.43 -4.72
C ILE A 230 -10.31 12.41 -4.01
N HIS A 231 -11.46 12.08 -4.61
CA HIS A 231 -12.46 11.14 -4.11
C HIS A 231 -13.10 11.53 -2.76
N SER A 232 -13.03 12.81 -2.39
CA SER A 232 -13.60 13.32 -1.14
C SER A 232 -14.59 14.44 -1.38
N ALA A 233 -15.36 14.81 -0.34
CA ALA A 233 -16.23 15.97 -0.40
C ALA A 233 -15.42 17.25 -0.65
N ASN A 234 -15.95 18.14 -1.49
CA ASN A 234 -15.31 19.37 -1.95
C ASN A 234 -14.06 19.14 -2.82
N GLU A 235 -14.00 18.04 -3.55
CA GLU A 235 -13.01 17.85 -4.60
C GLU A 235 -12.98 19.09 -5.53
N SER A 236 -11.80 19.56 -5.86
CA SER A 236 -11.58 20.79 -6.60
C SER A 236 -10.43 20.65 -7.60
N VAL A 237 -10.33 21.59 -8.51
CA VAL A 237 -9.22 21.77 -9.44
C VAL A 237 -8.85 23.24 -9.49
N ASP A 238 -7.56 23.54 -9.57
CA ASP A 238 -7.08 24.88 -9.86
C ASP A 238 -7.31 25.18 -11.37
N PRO A 239 -8.02 26.24 -11.74
CA PRO A 239 -8.22 26.59 -13.15
C PRO A 239 -6.94 26.78 -13.94
N THR A 240 -5.83 27.19 -13.29
CA THR A 240 -4.53 27.37 -13.94
C THR A 240 -3.91 26.03 -14.36
N GLU A 241 -4.21 24.93 -13.66
CA GLU A 241 -3.80 23.59 -14.08
C GLU A 241 -4.47 23.18 -15.39
N ILE A 242 -5.76 23.53 -15.56
CA ILE A 242 -6.49 23.28 -16.82
C ILE A 242 -5.84 24.06 -17.98
N GLU A 243 -5.49 25.32 -17.74
CA GLU A 243 -4.86 26.19 -18.74
C GLU A 243 -3.48 25.65 -19.15
N ASN A 244 -2.65 25.28 -18.18
CA ASN A 244 -1.30 24.78 -18.43
C ASN A 244 -1.29 23.40 -19.11
N ILE A 245 -2.22 22.50 -18.77
CA ILE A 245 -2.34 21.19 -19.42
C ILE A 245 -2.89 21.33 -20.85
N ALA A 246 -3.68 22.35 -21.14
CA ALA A 246 -4.27 22.58 -22.47
C ALA A 246 -3.33 23.32 -23.45
N ALA A 247 -2.28 23.96 -22.95
CA ALA A 247 -1.30 24.70 -23.76
C ALA A 247 -0.33 23.79 -24.50
#